data_2d8adcaf0f901e5f5c3d99b47d49e60a
#
_entry.id   2d8adcaf0f901e5f5c3d99b47d49e60a
#
_cell.length_a   1.000
_cell.length_b   1.000
_cell.length_c   1.000
_cell.angle_alpha   90.00
_cell.angle_beta   90.00
_cell.angle_gamma   90.00
#
_symmetry.space_group_name_H-M   'P 1'
#
loop_
_entity.id
_entity.type
_entity.pdbx_description
1 polymer ?
#
loop_
_entity_poly.entity_id
_entity_poly.type
_entity_poly.pdbx_seq_one_letter_code
_entity_poly.pdbx_strand_id
1 'polypeptide(L)'
;MNKRFAGLHSTLQKPLRHNAFRYCTCCQPIALPANPARRNFLAGGLAALGLGASVAPVAAQTAAEKTRIDVHHHYVPPVQGEAMAKHGGQAPKWSLQSSLADMDKAGVTTAVLSLAPPGVWFGDVEEGRSLARACNEYGAQLRKDNPGRFGLFAALPLPDTEGSLREIAYALDVLKADGIGLYTSYGEKYLGDEAFVPVFEELNRRNAMVYTHPVNPACCTHLADGVGPSSIEFATDTTRTIASLIFGKAGTAFRCPDVRFIWSHSGGTLPFLIGRFIREQVVRKDPRMPDGPEPIVRKYFYEIAQGNEPGQFAALLKLVPVSQLLFGSDYPYREAIEAANGLRAYPFSDAERASINRETALRLMPGLAG
;
A
#
# COMPACT_ATOMS: atom_id res chain seq x y z
N MET A 1 10.93 44.82 55.03
CA MET A 1 12.14 45.51 54.52
C MET A 1 12.06 45.58 53.01
N ASN A 2 11.96 46.82 52.53
CA ASN A 2 11.87 47.22 51.13
C ASN A 2 13.04 46.73 50.25
N LYS A 3 12.77 46.43 48.98
CA LYS A 3 13.36 47.21 47.89
C LYS A 3 12.70 46.87 46.56
N ARG A 4 12.15 47.91 45.98
CA ARG A 4 11.71 48.07 44.58
C ARG A 4 12.92 47.92 43.62
N PHE A 5 12.69 47.40 42.44
CA PHE A 5 13.33 47.90 41.22
C PHE A 5 12.31 48.01 40.10
N ALA A 6 12.20 49.26 39.62
CA ALA A 6 11.40 49.66 38.49
C ALA A 6 12.28 49.66 37.22
N GLY A 7 11.65 49.37 36.09
CA GLY A 7 11.94 50.02 34.82
C GLY A 7 13.02 49.38 33.95
N LEU A 8 12.63 48.87 32.80
CA LEU A 8 13.47 48.98 31.60
C LEU A 8 12.60 48.88 30.33
N HIS A 9 12.45 50.00 29.74
CA HIS A 9 12.44 50.39 28.33
C HIS A 9 11.99 49.34 27.25
N SER A 10 10.91 49.78 26.60
CA SER A 10 10.53 49.38 25.24
C SER A 10 11.66 49.64 24.24
N THR A 11 12.13 48.61 23.61
CA THR A 11 12.90 48.71 22.36
C THR A 11 12.02 48.32 21.19
N LEU A 12 11.63 49.31 20.42
CA LEU A 12 11.03 49.20 19.10
C LEU A 12 11.90 48.32 18.20
N GLN A 13 11.41 47.13 17.86
CA GLN A 13 12.00 46.34 16.78
C GLN A 13 11.73 47.02 15.44
N LYS A 14 12.78 47.44 14.76
CA LYS A 14 12.74 47.89 13.36
C LYS A 14 12.28 46.75 12.47
N PRO A 15 11.45 47.01 11.45
CA PRO A 15 11.07 45.97 10.49
C PRO A 15 12.30 45.51 9.72
N LEU A 16 12.51 44.20 9.68
CA LEU A 16 13.51 43.52 8.84
C LEU A 16 13.18 43.83 7.37
N ARG A 17 14.12 44.51 6.70
CA ARG A 17 14.07 44.69 5.24
C ARG A 17 14.07 43.31 4.56
N HIS A 18 13.07 43.04 3.75
CA HIS A 18 13.05 41.89 2.84
C HIS A 18 14.29 41.96 1.94
N ASN A 19 15.27 41.12 2.19
CA ASN A 19 16.32 40.85 1.22
C ASN A 19 15.68 40.06 0.06
N ALA A 20 15.66 40.68 -1.10
CA ALA A 20 15.23 40.05 -2.33
C ALA A 20 16.02 38.74 -2.51
N PHE A 21 15.31 37.61 -2.49
CA PHE A 21 15.86 36.33 -2.91
C PHE A 21 16.34 36.48 -4.36
N ARG A 22 17.63 36.41 -4.60
CA ARG A 22 18.20 36.28 -5.93
C ARG A 22 17.78 34.89 -6.42
N TYR A 23 16.86 34.84 -7.37
CA TYR A 23 16.47 33.61 -8.04
C TYR A 23 17.74 32.95 -8.64
N CYS A 24 17.96 31.69 -8.29
CA CYS A 24 18.98 30.89 -8.96
C CYS A 24 18.60 30.78 -10.45
N THR A 25 19.56 30.96 -11.33
CA THR A 25 19.35 30.85 -12.80
C THR A 25 18.85 29.47 -13.24
N CYS A 26 18.94 28.45 -12.39
CA CYS A 26 18.38 27.12 -12.63
C CYS A 26 16.84 27.05 -12.45
N CYS A 27 16.21 28.09 -11.88
CA CYS A 27 14.77 28.17 -11.65
C CYS A 27 14.03 29.11 -12.61
N GLN A 28 14.63 29.51 -13.72
CA GLN A 28 13.91 30.25 -14.73
C GLN A 28 12.89 29.33 -15.41
N PRO A 29 11.61 29.76 -15.55
CA PRO A 29 10.64 28.95 -16.27
C PRO A 29 11.10 28.82 -17.73
N ILE A 30 11.27 27.60 -18.19
CA ILE A 30 11.51 27.31 -19.60
C ILE A 30 10.25 27.77 -20.35
N ALA A 31 10.38 28.82 -21.17
CA ALA A 31 9.31 29.24 -22.08
C ALA A 31 9.08 28.08 -23.06
N LEU A 32 8.00 27.34 -22.88
CA LEU A 32 7.58 26.34 -23.84
C LEU A 32 7.21 27.06 -25.14
N PRO A 33 7.68 26.61 -26.30
CA PRO A 33 7.30 27.20 -27.57
C PRO A 33 5.77 27.13 -27.72
N ALA A 34 5.16 28.26 -28.09
CA ALA A 34 3.73 28.33 -28.32
C ALA A 34 3.35 27.34 -29.44
N ASN A 35 2.59 26.31 -29.09
CA ASN A 35 2.12 25.34 -30.07
C ASN A 35 1.02 25.98 -30.93
N PRO A 36 1.23 26.24 -32.20
CA PRO A 36 0.24 26.90 -33.07
C PRO A 36 -1.03 26.07 -33.31
N ALA A 37 -1.00 24.77 -32.98
CA ALA A 37 -2.14 23.88 -33.19
C ALA A 37 -3.33 24.16 -32.25
N ARG A 38 -3.14 24.85 -31.12
CA ARG A 38 -4.26 25.20 -30.21
C ARG A 38 -5.11 26.39 -30.70
N ARG A 39 -4.61 27.22 -31.58
CA ARG A 39 -5.35 28.39 -32.10
C ARG A 39 -6.33 28.04 -33.23
N ASN A 40 -6.09 26.96 -33.96
CA ASN A 40 -6.94 26.55 -35.09
C ASN A 40 -8.15 25.69 -34.69
N PHE A 41 -8.21 25.23 -33.42
CA PHE A 41 -9.34 24.41 -32.94
C PHE A 41 -10.59 25.23 -32.59
N LEU A 42 -10.45 26.54 -32.35
CA LEU A 42 -11.58 27.41 -31.98
C LEU A 42 -12.16 28.21 -33.19
N ALA A 43 -11.52 28.16 -34.35
CA ALA A 43 -11.98 28.88 -35.56
C ALA A 43 -12.73 27.97 -36.56
N GLY A 44 -12.74 26.66 -36.37
CA GLY A 44 -13.38 25.68 -37.29
C GLY A 44 -14.79 25.22 -36.90
N GLY A 45 -15.39 25.75 -35.86
CA GLY A 45 -16.59 25.22 -35.22
C GLY A 45 -17.95 25.70 -35.71
N LEU A 46 -18.08 26.32 -36.87
CA LEU A 46 -19.38 26.91 -37.29
C LEU A 46 -19.81 26.65 -38.77
N ALA A 47 -19.36 25.56 -39.36
CA ALA A 47 -19.82 25.22 -40.71
C ALA A 47 -19.92 23.69 -40.92
N ALA A 48 -20.82 23.00 -40.24
CA ALA A 48 -21.38 21.68 -40.64
C ALA A 48 -22.62 21.35 -39.82
N LEU A 49 -23.67 22.11 -40.02
CA LEU A 49 -25.01 21.66 -39.69
C LEU A 49 -25.62 21.00 -40.92
N GLY A 50 -25.69 19.69 -40.93
CA GLY A 50 -26.44 18.92 -41.89
C GLY A 50 -25.71 17.68 -42.37
N LEU A 51 -25.91 16.57 -41.70
CA LEU A 51 -26.09 15.23 -42.26
C LEU A 51 -25.99 14.19 -41.12
N GLY A 52 -27.10 13.49 -40.90
CA GLY A 52 -27.27 12.19 -40.26
C GLY A 52 -26.31 11.81 -39.13
N ALA A 53 -26.64 12.11 -37.88
CA ALA A 53 -26.04 11.46 -36.76
C ALA A 53 -26.55 9.98 -36.72
N SER A 54 -25.79 9.09 -37.36
CA SER A 54 -25.84 7.68 -36.95
C SER A 54 -25.31 7.62 -35.52
N VAL A 55 -26.22 7.50 -34.55
CA VAL A 55 -25.88 7.15 -33.18
C VAL A 55 -25.23 5.77 -33.28
N ALA A 56 -23.90 5.73 -33.25
CA ALA A 56 -23.22 4.47 -33.02
C ALA A 56 -23.79 3.90 -31.72
N PRO A 57 -24.21 2.62 -31.68
CA PRO A 57 -24.67 2.02 -30.45
C PRO A 57 -23.52 2.18 -29.45
N VAL A 58 -23.81 2.79 -28.30
CA VAL A 58 -22.97 2.69 -27.12
C VAL A 58 -22.78 1.17 -26.94
N ALA A 59 -21.59 0.68 -27.27
CA ALA A 59 -21.27 -0.72 -27.07
C ALA A 59 -21.64 -1.04 -25.62
N ALA A 60 -22.67 -1.87 -25.45
CA ALA A 60 -23.01 -2.39 -24.14
C ALA A 60 -21.68 -2.90 -23.57
N GLN A 61 -21.29 -2.39 -22.40
CA GLN A 61 -20.13 -2.90 -21.70
C GLN A 61 -20.36 -4.40 -21.56
N THR A 62 -19.69 -5.19 -22.40
CA THR A 62 -19.67 -6.64 -22.24
C THR A 62 -19.27 -6.87 -20.78
N ALA A 63 -20.03 -7.68 -20.06
CA ALA A 63 -19.76 -8.03 -18.67
C ALA A 63 -18.26 -8.31 -18.56
N ALA A 64 -17.55 -7.52 -17.74
CA ALA A 64 -16.10 -7.62 -17.64
C ALA A 64 -15.77 -9.07 -17.35
N GLU A 65 -14.96 -9.68 -18.23
CA GLU A 65 -14.55 -11.07 -18.04
C GLU A 65 -13.95 -11.19 -16.64
N LYS A 66 -14.55 -12.03 -15.81
CA LYS A 66 -14.13 -12.20 -14.42
C LYS A 66 -12.78 -12.94 -14.41
N THR A 67 -11.69 -12.21 -14.39
CA THR A 67 -10.36 -12.77 -14.54
C THR A 67 -9.36 -12.28 -13.49
N ARG A 68 -9.75 -11.37 -12.57
CA ARG A 68 -8.83 -10.75 -11.62
C ARG A 68 -8.81 -11.44 -10.28
N ILE A 69 -7.62 -11.52 -9.70
CA ILE A 69 -7.41 -11.82 -8.28
C ILE A 69 -6.91 -10.54 -7.62
N ASP A 70 -7.68 -10.01 -6.69
CA ASP A 70 -7.38 -8.81 -5.93
C ASP A 70 -6.67 -9.19 -4.64
N VAL A 71 -5.39 -8.82 -4.50
CA VAL A 71 -4.60 -9.16 -3.30
C VAL A 71 -4.57 -8.04 -2.26
N HIS A 72 -5.30 -6.95 -2.50
CA HIS A 72 -5.44 -5.83 -1.57
C HIS A 72 -6.92 -5.46 -1.41
N HIS A 73 -7.63 -6.25 -0.62
CA HIS A 73 -9.06 -6.10 -0.40
C HIS A 73 -9.37 -6.20 1.10
N HIS A 74 -9.72 -5.07 1.70
CA HIS A 74 -10.00 -5.05 3.12
C HIS A 74 -11.39 -5.56 3.45
N TYR A 75 -11.50 -6.15 4.63
CA TYR A 75 -12.75 -6.50 5.25
C TYR A 75 -12.79 -5.99 6.70
N VAL A 76 -13.98 -5.85 7.24
CA VAL A 76 -14.20 -5.37 8.59
C VAL A 76 -15.13 -6.34 9.32
N PRO A 77 -14.57 -7.29 10.09
CA PRO A 77 -15.37 -8.13 10.98
C PRO A 77 -16.15 -7.29 12.00
N PRO A 78 -17.36 -7.68 12.41
CA PRO A 78 -18.13 -6.95 13.41
C PRO A 78 -17.34 -6.68 14.69
N VAL A 79 -16.60 -7.65 15.19
CA VAL A 79 -15.76 -7.53 16.39
C VAL A 79 -14.65 -6.50 16.25
N GLN A 80 -14.08 -6.33 15.04
CA GLN A 80 -13.10 -5.27 14.79
C GLN A 80 -13.77 -3.91 14.80
N GLY A 81 -14.94 -3.78 14.15
CA GLY A 81 -15.70 -2.53 14.14
C GLY A 81 -16.09 -2.08 15.56
N GLU A 82 -16.51 -3.01 16.41
CA GLU A 82 -16.83 -2.76 17.83
C GLU A 82 -15.59 -2.33 18.61
N ALA A 83 -14.45 -3.00 18.43
CA ALA A 83 -13.20 -2.62 19.07
C ALA A 83 -12.73 -1.23 18.62
N MET A 84 -12.78 -0.93 17.31
CA MET A 84 -12.46 0.41 16.81
C MET A 84 -13.33 1.49 17.46
N ALA A 85 -14.65 1.27 17.55
CA ALA A 85 -15.57 2.21 18.21
C ALA A 85 -15.27 2.38 19.70
N LYS A 86 -14.99 1.28 20.41
CA LYS A 86 -14.59 1.28 21.84
C LYS A 86 -13.34 2.15 22.07
N HIS A 87 -12.39 2.14 21.14
CA HIS A 87 -11.14 2.90 21.21
C HIS A 87 -11.19 4.26 20.50
N GLY A 88 -12.40 4.79 20.23
CA GLY A 88 -12.61 6.13 19.67
C GLY A 88 -12.34 6.27 18.17
N GLY A 89 -12.16 5.16 17.46
CA GLY A 89 -12.02 5.12 16.01
C GLY A 89 -13.35 4.86 15.29
N GLN A 90 -13.31 4.90 13.97
CA GLN A 90 -14.43 4.57 13.10
C GLN A 90 -14.00 3.58 12.04
N ALA A 91 -14.71 2.47 11.95
CA ALA A 91 -14.51 1.49 10.91
C ALA A 91 -14.99 2.03 9.53
N PRO A 92 -14.30 1.69 8.44
CA PRO A 92 -14.82 1.97 7.10
C PRO A 92 -16.13 1.23 6.88
N LYS A 93 -17.00 1.79 6.04
CA LYS A 93 -18.26 1.13 5.67
C LYS A 93 -17.95 -0.10 4.83
N TRP A 94 -18.22 -1.26 5.36
CA TRP A 94 -18.02 -2.53 4.69
C TRP A 94 -19.22 -3.46 4.92
N SER A 95 -19.55 -4.23 3.91
CA SER A 95 -20.45 -5.37 4.03
C SER A 95 -20.08 -6.43 2.99
N LEU A 96 -20.39 -7.69 3.25
CA LEU A 96 -20.18 -8.77 2.29
C LEU A 96 -20.85 -8.47 0.94
N GLN A 97 -22.08 -7.97 0.97
CA GLN A 97 -22.85 -7.67 -0.23
C GLN A 97 -22.19 -6.54 -1.05
N SER A 98 -21.75 -5.46 -0.41
CA SER A 98 -21.07 -4.36 -1.10
C SER A 98 -19.71 -4.78 -1.67
N SER A 99 -18.99 -5.62 -0.94
CA SER A 99 -17.71 -6.20 -1.39
C SER A 99 -17.90 -7.04 -2.65
N LEU A 100 -18.83 -7.98 -2.64
CA LEU A 100 -19.14 -8.82 -3.80
C LEU A 100 -19.62 -8.00 -5.02
N ALA A 101 -20.44 -6.96 -4.80
CA ALA A 101 -20.90 -6.08 -5.87
C ALA A 101 -19.76 -5.27 -6.51
N ASP A 102 -18.81 -4.76 -5.71
CA ASP A 102 -17.63 -4.05 -6.21
C ASP A 102 -16.71 -4.98 -7.00
N MET A 103 -16.46 -6.19 -6.46
CA MET A 103 -15.69 -7.22 -7.16
C MET A 103 -16.31 -7.55 -8.52
N ASP A 104 -17.63 -7.75 -8.58
CA ASP A 104 -18.33 -8.08 -9.82
C ASP A 104 -18.25 -6.93 -10.84
N LYS A 105 -18.41 -5.70 -10.40
CA LYS A 105 -18.26 -4.48 -11.23
C LYS A 105 -16.87 -4.37 -11.85
N ALA A 106 -15.83 -4.75 -11.12
CA ALA A 106 -14.44 -4.67 -11.56
C ALA A 106 -13.94 -5.95 -12.27
N GLY A 107 -14.73 -7.01 -12.38
CA GLY A 107 -14.31 -8.29 -12.93
C GLY A 107 -13.32 -9.05 -12.02
N VAL A 108 -13.41 -8.85 -10.70
CA VAL A 108 -12.63 -9.58 -9.70
C VAL A 108 -13.34 -10.90 -9.39
N THR A 109 -12.68 -12.02 -9.67
CA THR A 109 -13.18 -13.35 -9.30
C THR A 109 -12.96 -13.63 -7.84
N THR A 110 -11.75 -13.38 -7.37
CA THR A 110 -11.30 -13.71 -6.03
C THR A 110 -10.61 -12.50 -5.40
N ALA A 111 -10.97 -12.16 -4.18
CA ALA A 111 -10.30 -11.14 -3.38
C ALA A 111 -9.63 -11.78 -2.15
N VAL A 112 -8.37 -11.43 -1.87
CA VAL A 112 -7.69 -11.90 -0.66
C VAL A 112 -7.97 -10.90 0.45
N LEU A 113 -8.77 -11.34 1.42
CA LEU A 113 -9.21 -10.52 2.54
C LEU A 113 -8.04 -10.18 3.47
N SER A 114 -7.89 -8.90 3.82
CA SER A 114 -6.99 -8.42 4.87
C SER A 114 -7.71 -7.43 5.77
N LEU A 115 -7.37 -7.36 7.06
CA LEU A 115 -8.04 -6.42 7.96
C LEU A 115 -7.76 -4.96 7.57
N ALA A 116 -8.80 -4.13 7.68
CA ALA A 116 -8.63 -2.68 7.57
C ALA A 116 -7.76 -2.14 8.73
N PRO A 117 -6.92 -1.10 8.50
CA PRO A 117 -6.24 -0.40 9.59
C PRO A 117 -7.22 0.13 10.64
N PRO A 118 -6.82 0.19 11.91
CA PRO A 118 -5.51 -0.06 12.49
C PRO A 118 -5.22 -1.53 12.85
N GLY A 119 -6.04 -2.49 12.43
CA GLY A 119 -5.88 -3.89 12.72
C GLY A 119 -6.47 -4.31 14.08
N VAL A 120 -5.71 -5.04 14.88
CA VAL A 120 -6.19 -5.69 16.12
C VAL A 120 -5.49 -5.20 17.39
N TRP A 121 -4.53 -4.27 17.27
CA TRP A 121 -3.76 -3.79 18.41
C TRP A 121 -4.27 -2.43 18.92
N PHE A 122 -4.80 -2.44 20.14
CA PHE A 122 -5.29 -1.24 20.84
C PHE A 122 -4.61 -1.02 22.20
N GLY A 123 -3.44 -1.65 22.42
CA GLY A 123 -2.64 -1.44 23.62
C GLY A 123 -2.80 -2.53 24.70
N ASP A 124 -3.68 -3.49 24.51
CA ASP A 124 -3.88 -4.62 25.41
C ASP A 124 -3.56 -5.97 24.73
N VAL A 125 -2.78 -6.81 25.39
CA VAL A 125 -2.28 -8.08 24.82
C VAL A 125 -3.41 -9.09 24.63
N GLU A 126 -4.26 -9.27 25.64
CA GLU A 126 -5.33 -10.28 25.60
C GLU A 126 -6.45 -9.85 24.63
N GLU A 127 -6.76 -8.55 24.56
CA GLU A 127 -7.68 -8.02 23.56
C GLU A 127 -7.12 -8.24 22.15
N GLY A 128 -5.84 -7.94 21.92
CA GLY A 128 -5.18 -8.13 20.63
C GLY A 128 -5.17 -9.60 20.17
N ARG A 129 -4.88 -10.53 21.08
CA ARG A 129 -4.94 -11.98 20.82
C ARG A 129 -6.35 -12.44 20.47
N SER A 130 -7.34 -12.03 21.26
CA SER A 130 -8.75 -12.40 21.05
C SER A 130 -9.28 -11.84 19.74
N LEU A 131 -8.97 -10.56 19.43
CA LEU A 131 -9.37 -9.92 18.18
C LEU A 131 -8.73 -10.56 16.97
N ALA A 132 -7.42 -10.84 17.00
CA ALA A 132 -6.74 -11.52 15.90
C ALA A 132 -7.42 -12.84 15.56
N ARG A 133 -7.65 -13.69 16.56
CA ARG A 133 -8.33 -14.97 16.43
C ARG A 133 -9.73 -14.81 15.83
N ALA A 134 -10.58 -13.99 16.45
CA ALA A 134 -11.97 -13.81 16.01
C ALA A 134 -12.07 -13.22 14.58
N CYS A 135 -11.19 -12.28 14.24
CA CYS A 135 -11.14 -11.70 12.89
C CYS A 135 -10.70 -12.74 11.85
N ASN A 136 -9.67 -13.54 12.15
CA ASN A 136 -9.19 -14.58 11.24
C ASN A 136 -10.23 -15.67 11.01
N GLU A 137 -10.92 -16.11 12.08
CA GLU A 137 -12.02 -17.08 11.98
C GLU A 137 -13.19 -16.53 11.15
N TYR A 138 -13.54 -15.26 11.33
CA TYR A 138 -14.56 -14.62 10.51
C TYR A 138 -14.18 -14.57 9.02
N GLY A 139 -12.91 -14.22 8.71
CA GLY A 139 -12.41 -14.25 7.32
C GLY A 139 -12.42 -15.66 6.72
N ALA A 140 -12.02 -16.67 7.50
CA ALA A 140 -12.08 -18.07 7.09
C ALA A 140 -13.52 -18.54 6.85
N GLN A 141 -14.47 -18.09 7.67
CA GLN A 141 -15.90 -18.38 7.48
C GLN A 141 -16.44 -17.72 6.21
N LEU A 142 -16.11 -16.44 5.94
CA LEU A 142 -16.49 -15.78 4.68
C LEU A 142 -16.00 -16.55 3.46
N ARG A 143 -14.76 -17.05 3.49
CA ARG A 143 -14.18 -17.87 2.41
C ARG A 143 -14.94 -19.18 2.24
N LYS A 144 -15.29 -19.86 3.33
CA LYS A 144 -16.04 -21.11 3.31
C LYS A 144 -17.46 -20.92 2.74
N ASP A 145 -18.13 -19.84 3.12
CA ASP A 145 -19.51 -19.56 2.72
C ASP A 145 -19.60 -19.03 1.28
N ASN A 146 -18.50 -18.54 0.73
CA ASN A 146 -18.41 -17.98 -0.63
C ASN A 146 -17.24 -18.64 -1.41
N PRO A 147 -17.36 -19.90 -1.81
CA PRO A 147 -16.30 -20.65 -2.47
C PRO A 147 -15.79 -19.93 -3.71
N GLY A 148 -14.45 -19.82 -3.84
CA GLY A 148 -13.78 -19.18 -4.98
C GLY A 148 -13.81 -17.65 -4.96
N ARG A 149 -14.56 -17.02 -4.02
CA ARG A 149 -14.65 -15.56 -3.97
C ARG A 149 -13.61 -14.93 -3.05
N PHE A 150 -13.14 -15.63 -2.03
CA PHE A 150 -12.21 -15.07 -1.05
C PHE A 150 -11.01 -15.96 -0.75
N GLY A 151 -9.84 -15.33 -0.67
CA GLY A 151 -8.67 -15.81 0.06
C GLY A 151 -8.55 -15.07 1.39
N LEU A 152 -7.50 -15.35 2.18
CA LEU A 152 -7.30 -14.74 3.50
C LEU A 152 -5.82 -14.48 3.77
N PHE A 153 -5.48 -13.23 4.07
CA PHE A 153 -4.28 -12.84 4.80
C PHE A 153 -4.64 -12.66 6.27
N ALA A 154 -4.21 -13.59 7.11
CA ALA A 154 -4.55 -13.59 8.52
C ALA A 154 -3.78 -12.51 9.29
N ALA A 155 -4.45 -11.83 10.22
CA ALA A 155 -3.85 -10.83 11.09
C ALA A 155 -3.10 -11.48 12.25
N LEU A 156 -2.03 -10.83 12.71
CA LEU A 156 -1.30 -11.22 13.91
C LEU A 156 -1.48 -10.18 15.03
N PRO A 157 -1.49 -10.59 16.32
CA PRO A 157 -1.60 -9.68 17.46
C PRO A 157 -0.26 -8.96 17.78
N LEU A 158 0.53 -8.59 16.76
CA LEU A 158 1.71 -7.78 16.99
C LEU A 158 1.35 -6.46 17.69
N PRO A 159 2.19 -5.97 18.61
CA PRO A 159 3.59 -6.35 18.85
C PRO A 159 3.82 -7.54 19.79
N ASP A 160 2.77 -8.27 20.20
CA ASP A 160 2.89 -9.48 21.02
C ASP A 160 3.49 -10.63 20.18
N THR A 161 4.79 -10.85 20.35
CA THR A 161 5.53 -11.89 19.63
C THR A 161 5.03 -13.29 19.95
N GLU A 162 4.78 -13.59 21.22
CA GLU A 162 4.33 -14.93 21.66
C GLU A 162 2.96 -15.28 21.10
N GLY A 163 1.99 -14.35 21.23
CA GLY A 163 0.66 -14.49 20.64
C GLY A 163 0.73 -14.62 19.13
N SER A 164 1.61 -13.88 18.48
CA SER A 164 1.80 -13.92 17.02
C SER A 164 2.33 -15.28 16.55
N LEU A 165 3.26 -15.89 17.27
CA LEU A 165 3.76 -17.24 16.94
C LEU A 165 2.65 -18.30 17.02
N ARG A 166 1.79 -18.21 18.03
CA ARG A 166 0.63 -19.12 18.16
C ARG A 166 -0.39 -18.87 17.03
N GLU A 167 -0.63 -17.60 16.72
CA GLU A 167 -1.60 -17.24 15.67
C GLU A 167 -1.11 -17.62 14.27
N ILE A 168 0.18 -17.53 13.97
CA ILE A 168 0.77 -18.03 12.72
C ILE A 168 0.45 -19.53 12.54
N ALA A 169 0.71 -20.32 13.56
CA ALA A 169 0.43 -21.75 13.51
C ALA A 169 -1.07 -22.03 13.29
N TYR A 170 -1.95 -21.36 14.01
CA TYR A 170 -3.39 -21.53 13.84
C TYR A 170 -3.88 -21.08 12.47
N ALA A 171 -3.47 -19.89 12.02
CA ALA A 171 -3.91 -19.34 10.75
C ALA A 171 -3.48 -20.21 9.55
N LEU A 172 -2.22 -20.64 9.53
CA LEU A 172 -1.69 -21.41 8.42
C LEU A 172 -2.02 -22.91 8.49
N ASP A 173 -2.03 -23.50 9.69
CA ASP A 173 -2.22 -24.94 9.84
C ASP A 173 -3.69 -25.34 10.03
N VAL A 174 -4.52 -24.50 10.66
CA VAL A 174 -5.93 -24.80 10.93
C VAL A 174 -6.84 -24.08 9.94
N LEU A 175 -6.74 -22.75 9.87
CA LEU A 175 -7.60 -21.95 8.99
C LEU A 175 -7.18 -22.05 7.52
N LYS A 176 -5.96 -22.54 7.20
CA LYS A 176 -5.43 -22.61 5.84
C LYS A 176 -5.44 -21.25 5.16
N ALA A 177 -5.05 -20.20 5.89
CA ALA A 177 -4.88 -18.86 5.33
C ALA A 177 -3.84 -18.89 4.19
N ASP A 178 -4.03 -18.03 3.19
CA ASP A 178 -3.15 -17.94 2.02
C ASP A 178 -1.84 -17.21 2.33
N GLY A 179 -1.81 -16.51 3.46
CA GLY A 179 -0.65 -15.80 3.98
C GLY A 179 -0.99 -15.01 5.25
N ILE A 180 -0.06 -14.14 5.63
CA ILE A 180 -0.17 -13.29 6.80
C ILE A 180 -0.22 -11.82 6.37
N GLY A 181 -1.18 -11.07 6.92
CA GLY A 181 -1.30 -9.61 6.76
C GLY A 181 -0.61 -8.88 7.90
N LEU A 182 0.37 -8.04 7.58
CA LEU A 182 1.09 -7.21 8.54
C LEU A 182 0.94 -5.73 8.22
N TYR A 183 1.06 -4.89 9.25
CA TYR A 183 1.22 -3.45 9.06
C TYR A 183 2.69 -3.07 9.01
N THR A 184 2.98 -1.92 8.40
CA THR A 184 4.36 -1.40 8.26
C THR A 184 5.04 -1.17 9.60
N SER A 185 4.26 -0.83 10.64
CA SER A 185 4.76 -0.58 11.98
C SER A 185 3.74 -0.92 13.05
N TYR A 186 4.22 -1.16 14.26
CA TYR A 186 3.43 -1.38 15.48
C TYR A 186 3.98 -0.46 16.57
N GLY A 187 3.28 0.65 16.82
CA GLY A 187 3.81 1.78 17.59
C GLY A 187 4.99 2.42 16.87
N GLU A 188 6.12 2.57 17.54
CA GLU A 188 7.36 3.13 16.96
C GLU A 188 8.25 2.08 16.27
N LYS A 189 7.87 0.80 16.28
CA LYS A 189 8.67 -0.30 15.75
C LYS A 189 8.25 -0.68 14.35
N TYR A 190 9.16 -0.53 13.40
CA TYR A 190 9.00 -1.05 12.03
C TYR A 190 9.29 -2.55 11.98
N LEU A 191 8.86 -3.22 10.91
CA LEU A 191 8.98 -4.68 10.78
C LEU A 191 10.43 -5.21 10.86
N GLY A 192 11.43 -4.38 10.60
CA GLY A 192 12.84 -4.74 10.79
C GLY A 192 13.38 -4.58 12.22
N ASP A 193 12.53 -4.33 13.22
CA ASP A 193 12.93 -4.27 14.64
C ASP A 193 13.29 -5.66 15.17
N GLU A 194 14.28 -5.71 16.07
CA GLU A 194 14.76 -6.97 16.68
C GLU A 194 13.67 -7.73 17.45
N ALA A 195 12.66 -7.02 17.98
CA ALA A 195 11.54 -7.63 18.68
C ALA A 195 10.71 -8.57 17.78
N PHE A 196 10.70 -8.37 16.47
CA PHE A 196 9.92 -9.15 15.53
C PHE A 196 10.71 -10.29 14.86
N VAL A 197 12.00 -10.43 15.16
CA VAL A 197 12.85 -11.49 14.60
C VAL A 197 12.25 -12.89 14.78
N PRO A 198 11.76 -13.33 15.96
CA PRO A 198 11.20 -14.66 16.09
C PRO A 198 9.97 -14.91 15.21
N VAL A 199 9.16 -13.86 14.97
CA VAL A 199 7.99 -13.94 14.08
C VAL A 199 8.46 -14.16 12.63
N PHE A 200 9.46 -13.40 12.17
CA PHE A 200 9.99 -13.57 10.83
C PHE A 200 10.73 -14.88 10.62
N GLU A 201 11.42 -15.40 11.63
CA GLU A 201 12.05 -16.73 11.58
C GLU A 201 11.00 -17.84 11.41
N GLU A 202 9.87 -17.77 12.10
CA GLU A 202 8.77 -18.70 11.91
C GLU A 202 8.09 -18.57 10.55
N LEU A 203 7.86 -17.35 10.07
CA LEU A 203 7.35 -17.10 8.72
C LEU A 203 8.31 -17.62 7.65
N ASN A 204 9.61 -17.45 7.84
CA ASN A 204 10.65 -17.96 6.95
C ASN A 204 10.66 -19.48 6.91
N ARG A 205 10.62 -20.14 8.06
CA ARG A 205 10.56 -21.60 8.17
C ARG A 205 9.37 -22.20 7.39
N ARG A 206 8.29 -21.41 7.24
CA ARG A 206 7.07 -21.80 6.52
C ARG A 206 7.04 -21.35 5.05
N ASN A 207 8.07 -20.65 4.56
CA ASN A 207 8.04 -19.99 3.26
C ASN A 207 6.76 -19.13 3.07
N ALA A 208 6.36 -18.43 4.13
CA ALA A 208 5.07 -17.78 4.19
C ALA A 208 4.97 -16.60 3.22
N MET A 209 3.75 -16.41 2.68
CA MET A 209 3.38 -15.16 2.01
C MET A 209 3.06 -14.11 3.07
N VAL A 210 3.64 -12.93 2.96
CA VAL A 210 3.39 -11.79 3.84
C VAL A 210 2.92 -10.60 3.00
N TYR A 211 1.68 -10.22 3.18
CA TYR A 211 1.14 -8.96 2.66
C TYR A 211 1.36 -7.86 3.68
N THR A 212 1.74 -6.66 3.24
CA THR A 212 1.96 -5.52 4.14
C THR A 212 1.12 -4.33 3.75
N HIS A 213 0.54 -3.67 4.74
CA HIS A 213 -0.24 -2.44 4.55
C HIS A 213 0.30 -1.32 5.43
N PRO A 214 0.39 -0.08 4.94
CA PRO A 214 0.81 1.06 5.75
C PRO A 214 -0.22 1.41 6.82
N VAL A 215 0.27 2.04 7.87
CA VAL A 215 -0.55 2.68 8.91
C VAL A 215 -0.09 4.12 9.09
N ASN A 216 -0.86 4.89 9.86
CA ASN A 216 -0.44 6.21 10.25
C ASN A 216 0.82 6.12 11.13
N PRO A 217 1.99 6.57 10.63
CA PRO A 217 3.22 6.48 11.40
C PRO A 217 3.16 7.43 12.60
N ALA A 218 3.60 6.95 13.76
CA ALA A 218 3.54 7.72 15.01
C ALA A 218 4.28 9.07 14.91
N CYS A 219 5.35 9.14 14.10
CA CYS A 219 6.18 10.34 13.94
C CYS A 219 5.53 11.46 13.11
N CYS A 220 4.57 11.14 12.25
CA CYS A 220 4.37 11.98 11.06
C CYS A 220 2.90 12.17 10.67
N THR A 221 1.98 12.15 11.62
CA THR A 221 0.52 12.19 11.35
C THR A 221 -0.02 13.55 10.92
N HIS A 222 0.69 14.65 11.20
CA HIS A 222 0.19 16.01 10.99
C HIS A 222 1.27 16.95 10.43
N LEU A 223 2.13 16.47 9.54
CA LEU A 223 3.24 17.29 9.02
C LEU A 223 2.82 18.27 7.92
N ALA A 224 1.79 17.95 7.16
CA ALA A 224 1.27 18.82 6.12
C ALA A 224 -0.18 19.21 6.47
N ASP A 225 -0.42 20.51 6.74
CA ASP A 225 -1.74 21.00 7.10
C ASP A 225 -2.74 20.76 5.96
N GLY A 226 -3.92 20.25 6.32
CA GLY A 226 -5.00 19.93 5.38
C GLY A 226 -4.76 18.71 4.50
N VAL A 227 -3.64 17.97 4.67
CA VAL A 227 -3.33 16.76 3.91
C VAL A 227 -3.43 15.54 4.79
N GLY A 228 -4.32 14.60 4.42
CA GLY A 228 -4.45 13.33 5.14
C GLY A 228 -3.19 12.45 4.99
N PRO A 229 -2.85 11.64 6.02
CA PRO A 229 -1.63 10.82 6.01
C PRO A 229 -1.61 9.78 4.89
N SER A 230 -2.75 9.33 4.38
CA SER A 230 -2.83 8.44 3.23
C SER A 230 -2.23 9.01 1.94
N SER A 231 -2.18 10.36 1.81
CA SER A 231 -1.68 11.01 0.60
C SER A 231 -0.16 10.99 0.48
N ILE A 232 0.57 11.01 1.59
CA ILE A 232 2.04 11.11 1.62
C ILE A 232 2.64 10.01 2.50
N GLU A 233 2.13 9.92 3.74
CA GLU A 233 2.79 9.13 4.77
C GLU A 233 2.67 7.63 4.51
N PHE A 234 1.55 7.13 4.00
CA PHE A 234 1.38 5.71 3.70
C PHE A 234 2.42 5.19 2.70
N ALA A 235 2.62 5.91 1.60
CA ALA A 235 3.65 5.55 0.63
C ALA A 235 5.07 5.64 1.20
N THR A 236 5.32 6.65 2.04
CA THR A 236 6.61 6.85 2.70
C THR A 236 6.84 5.78 3.78
N ASP A 237 5.80 5.39 4.51
CA ASP A 237 5.88 4.40 5.59
C ASP A 237 6.15 2.98 5.06
N THR A 238 5.54 2.61 3.94
CA THR A 238 5.91 1.39 3.20
C THR A 238 7.40 1.37 2.87
N THR A 239 7.95 2.47 2.43
CA THR A 239 9.39 2.57 2.12
C THR A 239 10.26 2.50 3.38
N ARG A 240 9.83 3.11 4.50
CA ARG A 240 10.55 3.03 5.79
C ARG A 240 10.64 1.60 6.29
N THR A 241 9.55 0.83 6.20
CA THR A 241 9.58 -0.56 6.65
C THR A 241 10.46 -1.44 5.76
N ILE A 242 10.46 -1.24 4.44
CA ILE A 242 11.40 -1.93 3.55
C ILE A 242 12.85 -1.59 3.92
N ALA A 243 13.14 -0.31 4.17
CA ALA A 243 14.46 0.12 4.62
C ALA A 243 14.85 -0.52 5.95
N SER A 244 13.90 -0.65 6.90
CA SER A 244 14.15 -1.27 8.20
C SER A 244 14.51 -2.75 8.10
N LEU A 245 13.87 -3.49 7.19
CA LEU A 245 14.18 -4.91 6.94
C LEU A 245 15.58 -5.10 6.33
N ILE A 246 15.98 -4.18 5.44
CA ILE A 246 17.25 -4.27 4.71
C ILE A 246 18.41 -3.73 5.56
N PHE A 247 18.28 -2.52 6.11
CA PHE A 247 19.35 -1.79 6.77
C PHE A 247 19.30 -1.87 8.30
N GLY A 248 18.21 -2.40 8.87
CA GLY A 248 18.05 -2.55 10.31
C GLY A 248 19.07 -3.51 10.91
N LYS A 249 19.31 -3.37 12.23
CA LYS A 249 20.28 -4.20 12.97
C LYS A 249 19.90 -5.68 12.94
N ALA A 250 18.61 -6.01 12.99
CA ALA A 250 18.13 -7.38 12.92
C ALA A 250 18.51 -8.10 11.63
N GLY A 251 18.66 -7.34 10.52
CA GLY A 251 18.99 -7.92 9.23
C GLY A 251 17.97 -8.91 8.70
N THR A 252 16.70 -8.63 8.94
CA THR A 252 15.59 -9.55 8.67
C THR A 252 15.55 -10.01 7.23
N ALA A 253 15.83 -9.12 6.26
CA ALA A 253 15.85 -9.47 4.84
C ALA A 253 16.91 -10.53 4.48
N PHE A 254 17.98 -10.65 5.28
CA PHE A 254 19.05 -11.63 5.07
C PHE A 254 18.87 -12.88 5.93
N ARG A 255 18.34 -12.71 7.13
CA ARG A 255 18.06 -13.78 8.07
C ARG A 255 16.88 -14.64 7.63
N CYS A 256 15.91 -14.01 6.98
CA CYS A 256 14.64 -14.62 6.59
C CYS A 256 14.40 -14.47 5.07
N PRO A 257 15.29 -15.03 4.22
CA PRO A 257 15.25 -14.81 2.76
C PRO A 257 14.09 -15.51 2.05
N ASP A 258 13.42 -16.45 2.70
CA ASP A 258 12.33 -17.25 2.14
C ASP A 258 10.94 -16.66 2.45
N VAL A 259 10.87 -15.58 3.23
CA VAL A 259 9.63 -14.80 3.38
C VAL A 259 9.32 -14.08 2.08
N ARG A 260 8.13 -14.35 1.54
CA ARG A 260 7.67 -13.76 0.28
C ARG A 260 6.80 -12.55 0.55
N PHE A 261 7.30 -11.35 0.32
CA PHE A 261 6.57 -10.12 0.57
C PHE A 261 5.77 -9.65 -0.63
N ILE A 262 4.51 -9.25 -0.39
CA ILE A 262 3.70 -8.40 -1.27
C ILE A 262 3.61 -7.02 -0.61
N TRP A 263 4.19 -6.02 -1.25
CA TRP A 263 4.18 -4.63 -0.80
C TRP A 263 2.99 -3.89 -1.40
N SER A 264 2.21 -3.24 -0.55
CA SER A 264 1.09 -2.41 -0.98
C SER A 264 1.54 -1.14 -1.72
N HIS A 265 0.62 -0.60 -2.51
CA HIS A 265 0.75 0.68 -3.20
C HIS A 265 2.04 0.81 -4.02
N SER A 266 2.35 -0.23 -4.81
CA SER A 266 3.56 -0.26 -5.68
C SER A 266 4.88 -0.10 -4.90
N GLY A 267 4.90 -0.51 -3.62
CA GLY A 267 6.06 -0.35 -2.74
C GLY A 267 6.28 1.08 -2.25
N GLY A 268 5.24 1.90 -2.32
CA GLY A 268 5.25 3.28 -1.85
C GLY A 268 6.21 4.18 -2.64
N THR A 269 7.08 4.91 -1.94
CA THR A 269 8.08 5.78 -2.57
C THR A 269 9.39 5.06 -2.93
N LEU A 270 9.51 3.75 -2.67
CA LEU A 270 10.74 3.00 -2.92
C LEU A 270 11.28 3.13 -4.34
N PRO A 271 10.47 3.03 -5.42
CA PRO A 271 10.99 3.15 -6.78
C PRO A 271 11.70 4.48 -7.04
N PHE A 272 11.26 5.56 -6.43
CA PHE A 272 11.91 6.88 -6.52
C PHE A 272 13.12 7.02 -5.60
N LEU A 273 13.16 6.27 -4.51
CA LEU A 273 14.21 6.37 -3.49
C LEU A 273 15.30 5.30 -3.60
N ILE A 274 15.22 4.37 -4.56
CA ILE A 274 16.18 3.27 -4.71
C ILE A 274 17.63 3.78 -4.83
N GLY A 275 17.86 4.88 -5.53
CA GLY A 275 19.18 5.51 -5.63
C GLY A 275 19.76 5.96 -4.27
N ARG A 276 18.88 6.30 -3.30
CA ARG A 276 19.31 6.60 -1.93
C ARG A 276 19.70 5.34 -1.16
N PHE A 277 19.00 4.22 -1.38
CA PHE A 277 19.33 2.92 -0.81
C PHE A 277 20.70 2.44 -1.33
N ILE A 278 20.94 2.58 -2.64
CA ILE A 278 22.24 2.28 -3.25
C ILE A 278 23.33 3.14 -2.61
N ARG A 279 23.10 4.45 -2.47
CA ARG A 279 24.05 5.36 -1.82
C ARG A 279 24.31 4.97 -0.37
N GLU A 280 23.30 4.58 0.36
CA GLU A 280 23.40 4.12 1.75
C GLU A 280 24.33 2.91 1.86
N GLN A 281 24.20 1.94 0.93
CA GLN A 281 25.10 0.78 0.89
C GLN A 281 26.55 1.16 0.57
N VAL A 282 26.76 2.10 -0.35
CA VAL A 282 28.12 2.60 -0.66
C VAL A 282 28.79 3.19 0.59
N VAL A 283 28.01 3.85 1.46
CA VAL A 283 28.51 4.43 2.72
C VAL A 283 28.74 3.36 3.79
N ARG A 284 27.76 2.48 3.99
CA ARG A 284 27.80 1.43 5.03
C ARG A 284 28.77 0.32 4.71
N LYS A 285 28.94 -0.03 3.44
CA LYS A 285 29.72 -1.17 2.98
C LYS A 285 29.32 -2.47 3.68
N ASP A 286 28.01 -2.67 3.84
CA ASP A 286 27.48 -3.85 4.52
C ASP A 286 27.84 -5.11 3.73
N PRO A 287 28.62 -6.05 4.30
CA PRO A 287 29.06 -7.24 3.60
C PRO A 287 27.91 -8.21 3.22
N ARG A 288 26.73 -8.04 3.83
CA ARG A 288 25.54 -8.83 3.50
C ARG A 288 24.94 -8.43 2.14
N MET A 289 25.31 -7.26 1.60
CA MET A 289 24.80 -6.72 0.32
C MET A 289 25.95 -6.35 -0.62
N PRO A 290 26.81 -7.28 -1.04
CA PRO A 290 27.93 -6.97 -1.93
C PRO A 290 27.45 -6.35 -3.26
N ASP A 291 26.28 -6.78 -3.75
CA ASP A 291 25.69 -6.31 -5.01
C ASP A 291 24.65 -5.19 -4.81
N GLY A 292 24.59 -4.59 -3.61
CA GLY A 292 23.64 -3.54 -3.27
C GLY A 292 22.25 -4.04 -2.87
N PRO A 293 21.30 -3.11 -2.62
CA PRO A 293 19.95 -3.46 -2.19
C PRO A 293 19.02 -3.92 -3.34
N GLU A 294 19.36 -3.64 -4.58
CA GLU A 294 18.49 -3.94 -5.73
C GLU A 294 18.15 -5.42 -5.88
N PRO A 295 19.08 -6.38 -5.72
CA PRO A 295 18.75 -7.80 -5.78
C PRO A 295 17.74 -8.24 -4.70
N ILE A 296 17.72 -7.56 -3.55
CA ILE A 296 16.78 -7.85 -2.46
C ILE A 296 15.38 -7.37 -2.85
N VAL A 297 15.26 -6.10 -3.24
CA VAL A 297 13.95 -5.53 -3.58
C VAL A 297 13.34 -6.17 -4.84
N ARG A 298 14.17 -6.72 -5.72
CA ARG A 298 13.73 -7.47 -6.91
C ARG A 298 13.18 -8.87 -6.60
N LYS A 299 13.35 -9.38 -5.39
CA LYS A 299 12.69 -10.61 -4.93
C LYS A 299 11.26 -10.37 -4.45
N TYR A 300 10.91 -9.14 -4.12
CA TYR A 300 9.61 -8.77 -3.57
C TYR A 300 8.55 -8.65 -4.66
N PHE A 301 7.31 -8.73 -4.26
CA PHE A 301 6.14 -8.51 -5.09
C PHE A 301 5.46 -7.21 -4.71
N TYR A 302 4.75 -6.61 -5.66
CA TYR A 302 4.17 -5.27 -5.51
C TYR A 302 2.76 -5.26 -6.08
N GLU A 303 1.77 -4.92 -5.28
CA GLU A 303 0.44 -4.73 -5.81
C GLU A 303 0.20 -3.27 -6.20
N ILE A 304 -0.77 -3.03 -7.09
CA ILE A 304 -0.89 -1.77 -7.81
C ILE A 304 -1.95 -0.81 -7.28
N ALA A 305 -2.62 -1.11 -6.16
CA ALA A 305 -3.62 -0.21 -5.58
C ALA A 305 -3.04 1.19 -5.36
N GLN A 306 -3.72 2.23 -5.83
CA GLN A 306 -3.28 3.63 -5.72
C GLN A 306 -1.83 3.91 -6.22
N GLY A 307 -1.20 2.90 -6.82
CA GLY A 307 0.13 2.96 -7.46
C GLY A 307 0.06 2.72 -8.96
N ASN A 308 -1.10 2.96 -9.57
CA ASN A 308 -1.49 2.57 -10.92
C ASN A 308 -1.55 3.73 -11.94
N GLU A 309 -0.96 4.87 -11.62
CA GLU A 309 -0.78 5.97 -12.57
C GLU A 309 0.44 5.74 -13.48
N PRO A 310 0.47 6.30 -14.69
CA PRO A 310 1.55 6.04 -15.65
C PRO A 310 2.96 6.33 -15.12
N GLY A 311 3.13 7.40 -14.34
CA GLY A 311 4.43 7.76 -13.74
C GLY A 311 4.89 6.74 -12.69
N GLN A 312 3.96 6.21 -11.91
CA GLN A 312 4.23 5.20 -10.88
C GLN A 312 4.60 3.87 -11.54
N PHE A 313 3.85 3.42 -12.55
CA PHE A 313 4.21 2.23 -13.32
C PHE A 313 5.58 2.36 -13.98
N ALA A 314 5.87 3.50 -14.60
CA ALA A 314 7.17 3.71 -15.25
C ALA A 314 8.34 3.60 -14.25
N ALA A 315 8.18 4.14 -13.03
CA ALA A 315 9.19 4.05 -11.98
C ALA A 315 9.33 2.60 -11.46
N LEU A 316 8.21 1.93 -11.18
CA LEU A 316 8.21 0.57 -10.65
C LEU A 316 8.81 -0.44 -11.65
N LEU A 317 8.47 -0.31 -12.93
CA LEU A 317 8.99 -1.18 -14.00
C LEU A 317 10.49 -0.99 -14.29
N LYS A 318 11.09 0.12 -13.85
CA LYS A 318 12.56 0.26 -13.84
C LYS A 318 13.20 -0.53 -12.69
N LEU A 319 12.46 -0.77 -11.63
CA LEU A 319 12.94 -1.49 -10.46
C LEU A 319 12.72 -3.00 -10.59
N VAL A 320 11.53 -3.43 -11.03
CA VAL A 320 11.13 -4.85 -11.09
C VAL A 320 10.45 -5.22 -12.40
N PRO A 321 10.51 -6.48 -12.84
CA PRO A 321 9.77 -6.96 -14.01
C PRO A 321 8.26 -7.06 -13.71
N VAL A 322 7.45 -7.07 -14.77
CA VAL A 322 5.98 -7.21 -14.68
C VAL A 322 5.56 -8.46 -13.89
N SER A 323 6.33 -9.53 -13.96
CA SER A 323 6.08 -10.78 -13.22
C SER A 323 6.14 -10.66 -11.70
N GLN A 324 6.53 -9.49 -11.17
CA GLN A 324 6.50 -9.15 -9.74
C GLN A 324 5.30 -8.26 -9.36
N LEU A 325 4.45 -7.90 -10.33
CA LEU A 325 3.28 -7.07 -10.10
C LEU A 325 2.03 -7.94 -9.88
N LEU A 326 1.14 -7.47 -9.00
CA LEU A 326 -0.16 -8.06 -8.72
C LEU A 326 -1.27 -7.01 -8.78
N PHE A 327 -2.47 -7.43 -9.10
CA PHE A 327 -3.65 -6.57 -8.99
C PHE A 327 -4.04 -6.39 -7.53
N GLY A 328 -4.29 -5.13 -7.14
CA GLY A 328 -4.80 -4.73 -5.83
C GLY A 328 -5.72 -3.53 -5.99
N SER A 329 -6.77 -3.42 -5.15
CA SER A 329 -7.76 -2.35 -5.23
C SER A 329 -7.71 -1.34 -4.10
N ASP A 330 -7.41 -1.79 -2.89
CA ASP A 330 -7.58 -1.04 -1.64
C ASP A 330 -9.08 -0.80 -1.27
N TYR A 331 -9.97 -1.72 -1.71
CA TYR A 331 -11.36 -1.70 -1.28
C TYR A 331 -11.47 -1.86 0.25
N PRO A 332 -12.34 -1.16 0.98
CA PRO A 332 -13.40 -0.23 0.54
C PRO A 332 -12.96 1.24 0.44
N TYR A 333 -11.68 1.56 0.60
CA TYR A 333 -11.20 2.94 0.50
C TYR A 333 -11.22 3.44 -0.95
N ARG A 334 -11.12 2.54 -1.92
CA ARG A 334 -11.26 2.76 -3.35
C ARG A 334 -12.14 1.67 -3.97
N GLU A 335 -12.84 2.00 -5.04
CA GLU A 335 -13.53 0.99 -5.85
C GLU A 335 -12.52 0.20 -6.70
N ALA A 336 -12.63 -1.12 -6.78
CA ALA A 336 -11.71 -1.96 -7.54
C ALA A 336 -11.64 -1.59 -9.04
N ILE A 337 -12.71 -0.99 -9.58
CA ILE A 337 -12.75 -0.52 -10.96
C ILE A 337 -11.73 0.60 -11.23
N GLU A 338 -11.34 1.39 -10.22
CA GLU A 338 -10.31 2.44 -10.37
C GLU A 338 -8.96 1.81 -10.72
N ALA A 339 -8.54 0.79 -9.97
CA ALA A 339 -7.30 0.05 -10.24
C ALA A 339 -7.35 -0.65 -11.61
N ALA A 340 -8.49 -1.26 -11.96
CA ALA A 340 -8.69 -1.90 -13.26
C ALA A 340 -8.59 -0.89 -14.44
N ASN A 341 -9.08 0.33 -14.25
CA ASN A 341 -8.99 1.39 -15.26
C ASN A 341 -7.55 1.91 -15.42
N GLY A 342 -6.83 2.14 -14.32
CA GLY A 342 -5.43 2.54 -14.35
C GLY A 342 -4.55 1.49 -15.04
N LEU A 343 -4.75 0.20 -14.72
CA LEU A 343 -4.06 -0.90 -15.41
C LEU A 343 -4.36 -0.93 -16.93
N ARG A 344 -5.60 -0.65 -17.33
CA ARG A 344 -6.01 -0.61 -18.74
C ARG A 344 -5.41 0.60 -19.47
N ALA A 345 -5.26 1.72 -18.78
CA ALA A 345 -4.74 2.97 -19.38
C ALA A 345 -3.23 2.91 -19.68
N TYR A 346 -2.48 2.04 -19.01
CA TYR A 346 -1.05 1.88 -19.26
C TYR A 346 -0.82 0.89 -20.41
N PRO A 347 0.17 1.11 -21.28
CA PRO A 347 0.40 0.31 -22.49
C PRO A 347 1.04 -1.07 -22.23
N PHE A 348 0.50 -1.80 -21.28
CA PHE A 348 0.84 -3.21 -21.10
C PHE A 348 0.29 -4.05 -22.26
N SER A 349 1.02 -5.08 -22.66
CA SER A 349 0.50 -6.13 -23.53
C SER A 349 -0.60 -6.96 -22.83
N ASP A 350 -1.37 -7.72 -23.58
CA ASP A 350 -2.40 -8.59 -23.02
C ASP A 350 -1.81 -9.64 -22.07
N ALA A 351 -0.64 -10.20 -22.41
CA ALA A 351 0.08 -11.14 -21.54
C ALA A 351 0.54 -10.48 -20.23
N GLU A 352 1.05 -9.26 -20.27
CA GLU A 352 1.43 -8.53 -19.07
C GLU A 352 0.21 -8.20 -18.20
N ARG A 353 -0.91 -7.81 -18.82
CA ARG A 353 -2.17 -7.61 -18.09
C ARG A 353 -2.70 -8.89 -17.46
N ALA A 354 -2.62 -10.04 -18.15
CA ALA A 354 -2.99 -11.35 -17.62
C ALA A 354 -2.10 -11.71 -16.41
N SER A 355 -0.79 -11.49 -16.53
CA SER A 355 0.16 -11.70 -15.43
C SER A 355 -0.21 -10.88 -14.18
N ILE A 356 -0.43 -9.56 -14.32
CA ILE A 356 -0.77 -8.68 -13.21
C ILE A 356 -2.15 -9.03 -12.64
N ASN A 357 -3.13 -9.26 -13.50
CA ASN A 357 -4.50 -9.52 -13.08
C ASN A 357 -4.67 -10.82 -12.30
N ARG A 358 -3.89 -11.88 -12.64
CA ARG A 358 -4.18 -13.20 -12.11
C ARG A 358 -2.96 -14.13 -11.96
N GLU A 359 -2.12 -14.27 -12.98
CA GLU A 359 -1.16 -15.36 -13.05
C GLU A 359 -0.10 -15.26 -11.94
N THR A 360 0.37 -14.03 -11.65
CA THR A 360 1.32 -13.81 -10.55
C THR A 360 0.72 -14.23 -9.21
N ALA A 361 -0.55 -13.90 -8.93
CA ALA A 361 -1.23 -14.29 -7.69
C ALA A 361 -1.38 -15.82 -7.59
N LEU A 362 -1.77 -16.49 -8.66
CA LEU A 362 -1.91 -17.96 -8.69
C LEU A 362 -0.56 -18.67 -8.51
N ARG A 363 0.51 -18.15 -9.10
CA ARG A 363 1.85 -18.70 -8.91
C ARG A 363 2.31 -18.61 -7.45
N LEU A 364 1.94 -17.56 -6.75
CA LEU A 364 2.31 -17.32 -5.35
C LEU A 364 1.40 -18.07 -4.38
N MET A 365 0.13 -18.13 -4.66
CA MET A 365 -0.95 -18.68 -3.84
C MET A 365 -1.84 -19.59 -4.68
N PRO A 366 -1.38 -20.83 -5.00
CA PRO A 366 -2.12 -21.74 -5.86
C PRO A 366 -3.52 -22.09 -5.34
N GLY A 367 -3.74 -22.01 -4.02
CA GLY A 367 -5.06 -22.22 -3.39
C GLY A 367 -6.17 -21.25 -3.87
N LEU A 368 -5.80 -20.14 -4.52
CA LEU A 368 -6.77 -19.20 -5.09
C LEU A 368 -7.33 -19.61 -6.47
N ALA A 369 -6.93 -20.74 -6.97
CA ALA A 369 -7.41 -21.22 -8.28
C ALA A 369 -8.91 -21.61 -8.28
N GLY A 370 -9.54 -21.78 -7.11
CA GLY A 370 -10.95 -22.12 -6.92
C GLY A 370 -11.15 -23.59 -6.69
#